data_6eb6ba05b74e74ca58be0310843fc70c
#
_entry.id   6eb6ba05b74e74ca58be0310843fc70c
#
_cell.length_a   1.000
_cell.length_b   1.000
_cell.length_c   1.000
_cell.angle_alpha   90.00
_cell.angle_beta   90.00
_cell.angle_gamma   90.00
#
_symmetry.space_group_name_H-M   'P 1'
#
loop_
_entity.id
_entity.type
_entity.pdbx_description
1 polymer ?
#
loop_
_entity_poly.entity_id
_entity_poly.type
_entity_poly.pdbx_seq_one_letter_code
_entity_poly.pdbx_strand_id
1 'polypeptide(L)'
;MTKKEELQKIKADILTQNVCPELAKGATQLVFSDGNPNAELVFIGEAPGKHEDKQGLPFVGAAGKFLNEILVSIGLKRADVYITNIVKYRPPDNRDPYPDEKTEFLPFLRKQLEVIKPKLVITLGRHSMECFLPGLQISQCHGQPKRYKGQVYLPLFHPAAALYNGAMRQTLIDDFMKIPRILAKIN
;
A
#
# COMPACT_ATOMS: atom_id res chain seq x y z
N MET A 1 -15.71 -16.61 10.78
CA MET A 1 -14.76 -16.49 9.64
C MET A 1 -13.48 -15.85 10.15
N THR A 2 -12.34 -16.37 9.80
CA THR A 2 -11.05 -15.75 10.14
C THR A 2 -10.80 -14.55 9.23
N LYS A 3 -9.96 -13.57 9.66
CA LYS A 3 -9.56 -12.45 8.81
C LYS A 3 -9.00 -12.90 7.45
N LYS A 4 -8.26 -14.02 7.44
CA LYS A 4 -7.72 -14.60 6.21
C LYS A 4 -8.83 -15.05 5.25
N GLU A 5 -9.85 -15.72 5.74
CA GLU A 5 -11.01 -16.14 4.94
C GLU A 5 -11.81 -14.95 4.41
N GLU A 6 -11.99 -13.92 5.24
CA GLU A 6 -12.66 -12.67 4.82
C GLU A 6 -11.88 -11.96 3.71
N LEU A 7 -10.55 -11.87 3.83
CA LEU A 7 -9.69 -11.30 2.78
C LEU A 7 -9.72 -12.12 1.49
N GLN A 8 -9.75 -13.46 1.57
CA GLN A 8 -9.92 -14.32 0.39
C GLN A 8 -11.26 -14.12 -0.29
N LYS A 9 -12.33 -13.89 0.48
CA LYS A 9 -13.64 -13.54 -0.07
C LYS A 9 -13.58 -12.20 -0.83
N ILE A 10 -12.94 -11.17 -0.28
CA ILE A 10 -12.76 -9.89 -0.97
C ILE A 10 -12.01 -10.09 -2.29
N LYS A 11 -10.95 -10.92 -2.29
CA LYS A 11 -10.20 -11.26 -3.50
C LYS A 11 -11.09 -11.94 -4.54
N ALA A 12 -11.91 -12.92 -4.12
CA ALA A 12 -12.86 -13.60 -4.98
C ALA A 12 -13.93 -12.66 -5.55
N ASP A 13 -14.42 -11.72 -4.73
CA ASP A 13 -15.41 -10.72 -5.16
C ASP A 13 -14.84 -9.82 -6.28
N ILE A 14 -13.58 -9.38 -6.19
CA ILE A 14 -12.90 -8.60 -7.25
C ILE A 14 -12.89 -9.38 -8.57
N LEU A 15 -12.55 -10.67 -8.53
CA LEU A 15 -12.50 -11.53 -9.71
C LEU A 15 -13.89 -11.78 -10.29
N THR A 16 -14.86 -12.10 -9.43
CA THR A 16 -16.23 -12.43 -9.86
C THR A 16 -16.97 -11.22 -10.42
N GLN A 17 -16.74 -10.02 -9.84
CA GLN A 17 -17.32 -8.77 -10.31
C GLN A 17 -16.57 -8.18 -11.49
N ASN A 18 -15.46 -8.81 -11.91
CA ASN A 18 -14.62 -8.37 -13.02
C ASN A 18 -14.23 -6.87 -12.90
N VAL A 19 -13.73 -6.48 -11.72
CA VAL A 19 -13.37 -5.09 -11.41
C VAL A 19 -12.26 -4.61 -12.34
N CYS A 20 -12.39 -3.44 -12.95
CA CYS A 20 -11.46 -2.86 -13.92
C CYS A 20 -11.12 -3.85 -15.07
N PRO A 21 -12.09 -4.28 -15.88
CA PRO A 21 -11.89 -5.32 -16.89
C PRO A 21 -10.82 -4.97 -17.92
N GLU A 22 -10.65 -3.69 -18.25
CA GLU A 22 -9.63 -3.25 -19.21
C GLU A 22 -8.20 -3.42 -18.66
N LEU A 23 -7.99 -3.16 -17.36
CA LEU A 23 -6.71 -3.48 -16.72
C LEU A 23 -6.50 -5.00 -16.59
N ALA A 24 -7.54 -5.74 -16.23
CA ALA A 24 -7.47 -7.19 -16.10
C ALA A 24 -7.04 -7.89 -17.39
N LYS A 25 -7.52 -7.41 -18.56
CA LYS A 25 -7.12 -7.95 -19.87
C LYS A 25 -5.63 -7.78 -20.18
N GLY A 26 -5.04 -6.67 -19.74
CA GLY A 26 -3.63 -6.34 -19.98
C GLY A 26 -2.66 -6.91 -18.94
N ALA A 27 -3.15 -7.37 -17.81
CA ALA A 27 -2.38 -7.89 -16.69
C ALA A 27 -2.24 -9.42 -16.75
N THR A 28 -1.18 -9.95 -16.16
CA THR A 28 -0.99 -11.40 -16.04
C THR A 28 -1.91 -11.99 -14.97
N GLN A 29 -2.08 -11.29 -13.86
CA GLN A 29 -2.91 -11.75 -12.74
C GLN A 29 -3.25 -10.63 -11.77
N LEU A 30 -4.21 -10.91 -10.88
CA LEU A 30 -4.53 -10.03 -9.76
C LEU A 30 -3.42 -10.06 -8.70
N VAL A 31 -2.93 -8.87 -8.33
CA VAL A 31 -1.99 -8.67 -7.23
C VAL A 31 -2.76 -8.10 -6.04
N PHE A 32 -3.21 -8.99 -5.14
CA PHE A 32 -4.16 -8.61 -4.09
C PHE A 32 -3.46 -8.01 -2.87
N SER A 33 -2.60 -8.78 -2.22
CA SER A 33 -1.88 -8.39 -1.00
C SER A 33 -0.85 -9.42 -0.60
N ASP A 34 -0.01 -9.05 0.39
CA ASP A 34 0.94 -9.95 1.06
C ASP A 34 1.08 -9.58 2.54
N GLY A 35 1.58 -10.50 3.37
CA GLY A 35 1.87 -10.28 4.77
C GLY A 35 0.80 -10.80 5.73
N ASN A 36 0.72 -10.17 6.91
CA ASN A 36 -0.05 -10.65 8.04
C ASN A 36 -1.48 -10.06 8.09
N PRO A 37 -2.54 -10.87 8.00
CA PRO A 37 -3.92 -10.39 8.18
C PRO A 37 -4.23 -9.76 9.55
N ASN A 38 -3.40 -10.03 10.56
CA ASN A 38 -3.52 -9.48 11.91
C ASN A 38 -2.54 -8.35 12.18
N ALA A 39 -1.94 -7.77 11.13
CA ALA A 39 -0.95 -6.71 11.28
C ALA A 39 -1.54 -5.43 11.89
N GLU A 40 -0.76 -4.78 12.74
CA GLU A 40 -1.06 -3.42 13.24
C GLU A 40 -0.71 -2.33 12.22
N LEU A 41 0.16 -2.66 11.26
CA LEU A 41 0.64 -1.76 10.21
C LEU A 41 0.20 -2.25 8.83
N VAL A 42 -0.41 -1.38 8.05
CA VAL A 42 -0.76 -1.63 6.65
C VAL A 42 -0.02 -0.64 5.75
N PHE A 43 0.70 -1.14 4.76
CA PHE A 43 1.36 -0.34 3.72
C PHE A 43 0.55 -0.39 2.44
N ILE A 44 0.23 0.77 1.88
CA ILE A 44 -0.57 0.90 0.67
C ILE A 44 0.21 1.68 -0.38
N GLY A 45 0.60 0.99 -1.45
CA GLY A 45 1.19 1.60 -2.63
C GLY A 45 0.13 1.97 -3.69
N GLU A 46 0.59 2.23 -4.89
CA GLU A 46 -0.24 2.70 -6.01
C GLU A 46 -0.80 1.55 -6.84
N ALA A 47 0.05 0.82 -7.53
CA ALA A 47 -0.31 -0.26 -8.44
C ALA A 47 0.86 -1.25 -8.61
N PRO A 48 0.57 -2.50 -9.07
CA PRO A 48 1.60 -3.47 -9.37
C PRO A 48 2.48 -3.04 -10.55
N GLY A 49 3.79 -3.28 -10.45
CA GLY A 49 4.72 -3.22 -11.56
C GLY A 49 4.87 -4.58 -12.27
N LYS A 50 5.84 -4.68 -13.18
CA LYS A 50 6.08 -5.87 -13.99
C LYS A 50 6.42 -7.13 -13.17
N HIS A 51 7.23 -7.00 -12.14
CA HIS A 51 7.62 -8.12 -11.29
C HIS A 51 6.46 -8.59 -10.42
N GLU A 52 5.68 -7.65 -9.89
CA GLU A 52 4.48 -7.91 -9.09
C GLU A 52 3.41 -8.62 -9.91
N ASP A 53 3.17 -8.16 -11.14
CA ASP A 53 2.23 -8.76 -12.08
C ASP A 53 2.58 -10.22 -12.41
N LYS A 54 3.87 -10.52 -12.56
CA LYS A 54 4.35 -11.89 -12.82
C LYS A 54 4.21 -12.82 -11.61
N GLN A 55 4.49 -12.30 -10.40
CA GLN A 55 4.51 -13.11 -9.18
C GLN A 55 3.18 -13.14 -8.43
N GLY A 56 2.27 -12.20 -8.71
CA GLY A 56 1.00 -12.07 -8.00
C GLY A 56 1.14 -11.50 -6.59
N LEU A 57 2.29 -10.89 -6.25
CA LEU A 57 2.60 -10.34 -4.94
C LEU A 57 3.00 -8.86 -5.06
N PRO A 58 2.53 -7.98 -4.13
CA PRO A 58 2.89 -6.57 -4.14
C PRO A 58 4.35 -6.38 -3.67
N PHE A 59 5.01 -5.34 -4.17
CA PHE A 59 6.35 -4.93 -3.72
C PHE A 59 7.39 -6.05 -3.71
N VAL A 60 7.63 -6.68 -4.87
CA VAL A 60 8.65 -7.72 -5.08
C VAL A 60 9.77 -7.28 -6.03
N GLY A 61 9.61 -6.16 -6.75
CA GLY A 61 10.64 -5.55 -7.57
C GLY A 61 11.66 -4.74 -6.74
N ALA A 62 12.41 -3.85 -7.39
CA ALA A 62 13.46 -3.04 -6.75
C ALA A 62 12.92 -2.18 -5.60
N ALA A 63 11.76 -1.51 -5.79
CA ALA A 63 11.10 -0.74 -4.73
C ALA A 63 10.68 -1.63 -3.55
N GLY A 64 10.23 -2.85 -3.82
CA GLY A 64 9.86 -3.82 -2.79
C GLY A 64 11.07 -4.34 -1.99
N LYS A 65 12.20 -4.57 -2.64
CA LYS A 65 13.45 -4.92 -1.96
C LYS A 65 13.88 -3.81 -1.01
N PHE A 66 13.82 -2.57 -1.48
CA PHE A 66 14.14 -1.42 -0.64
C PHE A 66 13.16 -1.26 0.53
N LEU A 67 11.85 -1.48 0.31
CA LEU A 67 10.88 -1.51 1.39
C LEU A 67 11.24 -2.57 2.46
N ASN A 68 11.62 -3.78 2.04
CA ASN A 68 12.05 -4.83 2.96
C ASN A 68 13.29 -4.44 3.78
N GLU A 69 14.30 -3.81 3.13
CA GLU A 69 15.50 -3.31 3.80
C GLU A 69 15.16 -2.28 4.88
N ILE A 70 14.27 -1.32 4.56
CA ILE A 70 13.85 -0.30 5.53
C ILE A 70 13.03 -0.91 6.67
N LEU A 71 12.13 -1.86 6.40
CA LEU A 71 11.39 -2.56 7.45
C LEU A 71 12.34 -3.22 8.45
N VAL A 72 13.36 -3.92 7.96
CA VAL A 72 14.38 -4.54 8.82
C VAL A 72 15.11 -3.50 9.68
N SER A 73 15.40 -2.32 9.13
CA SER A 73 16.09 -1.25 9.87
C SER A 73 15.29 -0.70 11.07
N ILE A 74 13.97 -0.88 11.07
CA ILE A 74 13.09 -0.51 12.20
C ILE A 74 12.62 -1.72 13.03
N GLY A 75 13.29 -2.88 12.86
CA GLY A 75 13.01 -4.10 13.63
C GLY A 75 11.78 -4.88 13.16
N LEU A 76 11.27 -4.64 11.96
CA LEU A 76 10.11 -5.33 11.39
C LEU A 76 10.53 -6.24 10.23
N LYS A 77 9.78 -7.32 10.06
CA LYS A 77 9.86 -8.18 8.87
C LYS A 77 8.63 -7.98 8.00
N ARG A 78 8.74 -8.32 6.73
CA ARG A 78 7.61 -8.29 5.80
C ARG A 78 6.41 -9.09 6.31
N ALA A 79 6.66 -10.20 7.02
CA ALA A 79 5.63 -11.04 7.62
C ALA A 79 4.91 -10.42 8.84
N ASP A 80 5.42 -9.32 9.39
CA ASP A 80 4.81 -8.64 10.54
C ASP A 80 3.79 -7.58 10.10
N VAL A 81 3.84 -7.15 8.85
CA VAL A 81 3.01 -6.09 8.28
C VAL A 81 2.09 -6.63 7.20
N TYR A 82 1.10 -5.84 6.79
CA TYR A 82 0.26 -6.14 5.62
C TYR A 82 0.56 -5.14 4.52
N ILE A 83 0.75 -5.64 3.30
CA ILE A 83 1.15 -4.84 2.14
C ILE A 83 0.15 -5.01 1.00
N THR A 84 -0.28 -3.92 0.42
CA THR A 84 -1.19 -3.92 -0.73
C THR A 84 -1.00 -2.66 -1.58
N ASN A 85 -1.77 -2.54 -2.65
CA ASN A 85 -1.85 -1.35 -3.50
C ASN A 85 -3.31 -0.89 -3.63
N ILE A 86 -3.52 0.35 -4.07
CA ILE A 86 -4.86 0.85 -4.41
C ILE A 86 -5.43 0.00 -5.54
N VAL A 87 -4.73 -0.02 -6.68
CA VAL A 87 -5.10 -0.77 -7.88
C VAL A 87 -4.47 -2.16 -7.82
N LYS A 88 -5.24 -3.19 -8.21
CA LYS A 88 -4.82 -4.60 -8.05
C LYS A 88 -4.32 -5.25 -9.35
N TYR A 89 -4.39 -4.55 -10.47
CA TYR A 89 -3.82 -4.98 -11.73
C TYR A 89 -2.77 -4.00 -12.20
N ARG A 90 -1.76 -4.50 -12.91
CA ARG A 90 -0.70 -3.68 -13.49
C ARG A 90 -1.24 -2.81 -14.63
N PRO A 91 -1.11 -1.47 -14.55
CA PRO A 91 -1.43 -0.61 -15.68
C PRO A 91 -0.46 -0.82 -16.86
N PRO A 92 -0.91 -0.65 -18.11
CA PRO A 92 -0.04 -0.73 -19.29
C PRO A 92 1.19 0.18 -19.12
N ASP A 93 2.37 -0.35 -19.48
CA ASP A 93 3.67 0.35 -19.41
C ASP A 93 4.00 0.98 -18.05
N ASN A 94 3.43 0.45 -16.97
CA ASN A 94 3.55 0.97 -15.59
C ASN A 94 3.13 2.45 -15.48
N ARG A 95 2.17 2.91 -16.28
CA ARG A 95 1.62 4.26 -16.13
C ARG A 95 0.93 4.45 -14.79
N ASP A 96 0.76 5.68 -14.38
CA ASP A 96 -0.07 5.99 -13.21
C ASP A 96 -1.52 5.48 -13.44
N PRO A 97 -2.19 4.95 -12.40
CA PRO A 97 -3.60 4.58 -12.48
C PRO A 97 -4.48 5.79 -12.78
N TYR A 98 -5.48 5.59 -13.62
CA TYR A 98 -6.49 6.61 -13.86
C TYR A 98 -7.41 6.79 -12.63
N PRO A 99 -8.06 7.95 -12.49
CA PRO A 99 -8.97 8.21 -11.37
C PRO A 99 -10.12 7.21 -11.23
N ASP A 100 -10.71 6.78 -12.33
CA ASP A 100 -11.78 5.76 -12.38
C ASP A 100 -11.27 4.39 -11.94
N GLU A 101 -10.08 3.96 -12.37
CA GLU A 101 -9.45 2.72 -11.93
C GLU A 101 -9.24 2.69 -10.41
N LYS A 102 -8.77 3.80 -9.83
CA LYS A 102 -8.65 3.94 -8.38
C LYS A 102 -10.02 3.87 -7.70
N THR A 103 -11.02 4.54 -8.26
CA THR A 103 -12.38 4.58 -7.72
C THR A 103 -13.02 3.21 -7.70
N GLU A 104 -12.85 2.39 -8.75
CA GLU A 104 -13.39 1.03 -8.80
C GLU A 104 -12.78 0.10 -7.75
N PHE A 105 -11.48 0.20 -7.46
CA PHE A 105 -10.82 -0.64 -6.45
C PHE A 105 -10.98 -0.15 -5.01
N LEU A 106 -11.23 1.16 -4.80
CA LEU A 106 -11.25 1.75 -3.47
C LEU A 106 -12.23 1.10 -2.48
N PRO A 107 -13.45 0.68 -2.87
CA PRO A 107 -14.36 -0.03 -1.97
C PRO A 107 -13.78 -1.34 -1.44
N PHE A 108 -13.06 -2.11 -2.27
CA PHE A 108 -12.42 -3.36 -1.88
C PHE A 108 -11.22 -3.11 -0.95
N LEU A 109 -10.44 -2.08 -1.21
CA LEU A 109 -9.35 -1.66 -0.32
C LEU A 109 -9.88 -1.25 1.06
N ARG A 110 -10.99 -0.52 1.12
CA ARG A 110 -11.64 -0.16 2.39
C ARG A 110 -12.12 -1.40 3.15
N LYS A 111 -12.73 -2.37 2.47
CA LYS A 111 -13.09 -3.66 3.07
C LYS A 111 -11.87 -4.41 3.62
N GLN A 112 -10.72 -4.39 2.91
CA GLN A 112 -9.48 -4.95 3.45
C GLN A 112 -9.09 -4.29 4.79
N LEU A 113 -9.14 -2.95 4.86
CA LEU A 113 -8.82 -2.21 6.09
C LEU A 113 -9.84 -2.49 7.22
N GLU A 114 -11.12 -2.63 6.90
CA GLU A 114 -12.18 -3.00 7.85
C GLU A 114 -11.96 -4.40 8.45
N VAL A 115 -11.48 -5.34 7.66
CA VAL A 115 -11.12 -6.70 8.12
C VAL A 115 -9.87 -6.68 8.99
N ILE A 116 -8.80 -6.00 8.53
CA ILE A 116 -7.50 -5.96 9.20
C ILE A 116 -7.57 -5.14 10.50
N LYS A 117 -8.25 -4.00 10.47
CA LYS A 117 -8.34 -3.02 11.59
C LYS A 117 -6.96 -2.60 12.10
N PRO A 118 -6.10 -2.04 11.21
CA PRO A 118 -4.77 -1.65 11.60
C PRO A 118 -4.79 -0.45 12.55
N LYS A 119 -3.77 -0.34 13.39
CA LYS A 119 -3.54 0.87 14.20
C LYS A 119 -3.03 2.02 13.33
N LEU A 120 -2.18 1.73 12.36
CA LEU A 120 -1.57 2.72 11.48
C LEU A 120 -1.61 2.27 10.02
N VAL A 121 -2.11 3.13 9.15
CA VAL A 121 -2.06 2.96 7.69
C VAL A 121 -0.96 3.85 7.12
N ILE A 122 0.02 3.26 6.46
CA ILE A 122 1.11 3.96 5.79
C ILE A 122 0.79 4.04 4.29
N THR A 123 0.60 5.24 3.78
CA THR A 123 0.39 5.47 2.36
C THR A 123 1.73 5.77 1.68
N LEU A 124 2.09 4.97 0.69
CA LEU A 124 3.34 5.09 -0.06
C LEU A 124 3.09 5.82 -1.38
N GLY A 125 3.49 7.10 -1.41
CA GLY A 125 3.32 7.98 -2.56
C GLY A 125 2.02 8.80 -2.55
N ARG A 126 1.97 9.81 -3.44
CA ARG A 126 0.86 10.76 -3.52
C ARG A 126 -0.49 10.10 -3.86
N HIS A 127 -0.49 9.13 -4.77
CA HIS A 127 -1.73 8.51 -5.24
C HIS A 127 -2.44 7.72 -4.15
N SER A 128 -1.70 6.96 -3.33
CA SER A 128 -2.29 6.27 -2.18
C SER A 128 -2.72 7.25 -1.08
N MET A 129 -1.92 8.30 -0.85
CA MET A 129 -2.27 9.33 0.13
C MET A 129 -3.59 10.04 -0.23
N GLU A 130 -3.75 10.49 -1.48
CA GLU A 130 -4.93 11.22 -1.96
C GLU A 130 -6.24 10.44 -1.78
N CYS A 131 -6.20 9.11 -1.82
CA CYS A 131 -7.38 8.26 -1.60
C CYS A 131 -7.95 8.36 -0.18
N PHE A 132 -7.12 8.70 0.80
CA PHE A 132 -7.48 8.73 2.21
C PHE A 132 -7.38 10.12 2.84
N LEU A 133 -6.47 10.96 2.34
CA LEU A 133 -6.19 12.30 2.82
C LEU A 133 -6.29 13.32 1.67
N PRO A 134 -7.50 13.53 1.13
CA PRO A 134 -7.69 14.42 -0.02
C PRO A 134 -7.29 15.86 0.31
N GLY A 135 -6.72 16.55 -0.67
CA GLY A 135 -6.31 17.95 -0.56
C GLY A 135 -4.96 18.19 0.11
N LEU A 136 -4.28 17.14 0.61
CA LEU A 136 -2.92 17.27 1.14
C LEU A 136 -1.87 17.09 0.04
N GLN A 137 -0.74 17.77 0.20
CA GLN A 137 0.43 17.62 -0.66
C GLN A 137 1.50 16.79 0.07
N ILE A 138 1.97 15.72 -0.56
CA ILE A 138 2.91 14.79 0.08
C ILE A 138 4.23 15.47 0.47
N SER A 139 4.71 16.41 -0.32
CA SER A 139 5.92 17.20 -0.03
C SER A 139 5.83 18.02 1.27
N GLN A 140 4.62 18.31 1.73
CA GLN A 140 4.38 19.10 2.95
C GLN A 140 4.01 18.25 4.16
N CYS A 141 3.54 17.02 3.96
CA CYS A 141 2.98 16.21 5.05
C CYS A 141 3.65 14.83 5.22
N HIS A 142 4.64 14.47 4.38
CA HIS A 142 5.34 13.19 4.55
C HIS A 142 5.96 13.07 5.96
N GLY A 143 5.97 11.88 6.50
CA GLY A 143 6.50 11.62 7.84
C GLY A 143 5.71 12.22 9.00
N GLN A 144 4.52 12.81 8.75
CA GLN A 144 3.64 13.40 9.74
C GLN A 144 2.35 12.57 9.87
N PRO A 145 2.07 11.95 11.05
CA PRO A 145 0.84 11.20 11.22
C PRO A 145 -0.37 12.15 11.17
N LYS A 146 -1.42 11.72 10.50
CA LYS A 146 -2.69 12.44 10.35
C LYS A 146 -3.84 11.53 10.79
N ARG A 147 -4.73 12.04 11.64
CA ARG A 147 -5.98 11.34 12.00
C ARG A 147 -7.10 11.82 11.09
N TYR A 148 -7.74 10.89 10.41
CA TYR A 148 -8.87 11.17 9.54
C TYR A 148 -9.93 10.07 9.66
N LYS A 149 -11.19 10.45 9.93
CA LYS A 149 -12.32 9.51 10.13
C LYS A 149 -12.01 8.35 11.09
N GLY A 150 -11.32 8.65 12.20
CA GLY A 150 -10.99 7.68 13.24
C GLY A 150 -9.74 6.84 13.00
N GLN A 151 -9.20 6.81 11.79
CA GLN A 151 -7.98 6.09 11.43
C GLN A 151 -6.77 7.03 11.44
N VAL A 152 -5.61 6.53 11.87
CA VAL A 152 -4.33 7.24 11.74
C VAL A 152 -3.62 6.81 10.47
N TYR A 153 -3.22 7.80 9.68
CA TYR A 153 -2.47 7.65 8.45
C TYR A 153 -1.09 8.28 8.56
N LEU A 154 -0.10 7.67 7.95
CA LEU A 154 1.25 8.22 7.81
C LEU A 154 1.59 8.28 6.31
N PRO A 155 1.51 9.46 5.68
CA PRO A 155 1.94 9.62 4.30
C PRO A 155 3.46 9.59 4.20
N LEU A 156 4.00 8.78 3.31
CA LEU A 156 5.42 8.67 2.99
C LEU A 156 5.63 8.74 1.49
N PHE A 157 6.83 9.14 1.06
CA PHE A 157 7.20 9.02 -0.34
C PHE A 157 7.20 7.56 -0.79
N HIS A 158 6.94 7.33 -2.07
CA HIS A 158 6.97 5.97 -2.63
C HIS A 158 8.42 5.48 -2.70
N PRO A 159 8.72 4.22 -2.29
CA PRO A 159 10.07 3.68 -2.34
C PRO A 159 10.72 3.75 -3.73
N ALA A 160 9.96 3.65 -4.81
CA ALA A 160 10.47 3.79 -6.18
C ALA A 160 11.10 5.16 -6.45
N ALA A 161 10.55 6.24 -5.87
CA ALA A 161 11.11 7.59 -6.01
C ALA A 161 12.49 7.73 -5.33
N ALA A 162 12.76 6.90 -4.35
CA ALA A 162 14.02 6.91 -3.59
C ALA A 162 15.14 6.06 -4.24
N LEU A 163 14.84 5.25 -5.25
CA LEU A 163 15.82 4.35 -5.87
C LEU A 163 16.96 5.09 -6.57
N TYR A 164 16.66 6.24 -7.17
CA TYR A 164 17.60 7.02 -7.99
C TYR A 164 17.90 8.41 -7.42
N ASN A 165 17.43 8.70 -6.21
CA ASN A 165 17.61 9.99 -5.54
C ASN A 165 18.05 9.77 -4.09
N GLY A 166 19.33 10.01 -3.79
CA GLY A 166 19.91 9.78 -2.47
C GLY A 166 19.30 10.64 -1.37
N ALA A 167 18.94 11.90 -1.65
CA ALA A 167 18.28 12.76 -0.67
C ALA A 167 16.87 12.25 -0.33
N MET A 168 16.11 11.82 -1.34
CA MET A 168 14.79 11.20 -1.16
C MET A 168 14.89 9.89 -0.40
N ARG A 169 15.92 9.09 -0.68
CA ARG A 169 16.22 7.83 0.04
C ARG A 169 16.42 8.07 1.52
N GLN A 170 17.25 9.05 1.87
CA GLN A 170 17.50 9.38 3.28
C GLN A 170 16.24 9.91 3.96
N THR A 171 15.50 10.80 3.31
CA THR A 171 14.21 11.30 3.81
C THR A 171 13.24 10.17 4.12
N LEU A 172 13.13 9.19 3.22
CA LEU A 172 12.24 8.03 3.41
C LEU A 172 12.70 7.17 4.60
N ILE A 173 14.00 6.92 4.73
CA ILE A 173 14.57 6.19 5.88
C ILE A 173 14.24 6.92 7.19
N ASP A 174 14.48 8.23 7.24
CA ASP A 174 14.21 9.05 8.42
C ASP A 174 12.71 9.03 8.81
N ASP A 175 11.82 9.04 7.83
CA ASP A 175 10.39 8.94 8.07
C ASP A 175 9.98 7.54 8.59
N PHE A 176 10.56 6.47 8.06
CA PHE A 176 10.33 5.11 8.56
C PHE A 176 10.78 4.94 10.01
N MET A 177 11.91 5.55 10.39
CA MET A 177 12.42 5.52 11.76
C MET A 177 11.45 6.13 12.79
N LYS A 178 10.48 6.93 12.35
CA LYS A 178 9.43 7.50 13.21
C LYS A 178 8.30 6.49 13.53
N ILE A 179 8.11 5.45 12.69
CA ILE A 179 6.98 4.50 12.78
C ILE A 179 6.86 3.87 14.18
N PRO A 180 7.91 3.30 14.79
CA PRO A 180 7.79 2.69 16.12
C PRO A 180 7.29 3.67 17.19
N ARG A 181 7.78 4.92 17.17
CA ARG A 181 7.36 5.96 18.11
C ARG A 181 5.91 6.41 17.85
N ILE A 182 5.49 6.50 16.58
CA ILE A 182 4.12 6.84 16.21
C ILE A 182 3.19 5.73 16.67
N LEU A 183 3.52 4.47 16.40
CA LEU A 183 2.72 3.31 16.80
C LEU A 183 2.53 3.22 18.32
N ALA A 184 3.58 3.50 19.09
CA ALA A 184 3.52 3.51 20.55
C ALA A 184 2.59 4.60 21.12
N LYS A 185 2.29 5.65 20.37
CA LYS A 185 1.40 6.75 20.76
C LYS A 185 -0.06 6.57 20.31
N ILE A 186 -0.31 5.60 19.44
CA ILE A 186 -1.65 5.25 18.96
C ILE A 186 -2.17 4.12 19.84
N ASN A 187 -2.70 4.44 21.01
CA ASN A 187 -3.40 3.51 21.88
C ASN A 187 -4.85 3.96 22.05
#